data_0882e93f7ca771d4c92a7cd1e258c028
#
_entry.id   0882e93f7ca771d4c92a7cd1e258c028
#
_cell.length_a   1.000
_cell.length_b   1.000
_cell.length_c   1.000
_cell.angle_alpha   90.00
_cell.angle_beta   90.00
_cell.angle_gamma   90.00
#
_symmetry.space_group_name_H-M   'P 1'
#
loop_
_entity.id
_entity.type
_entity.pdbx_description
1 polymer ?
#
loop_
_entity_poly.entity_id
_entity_poly.type
_entity_poly.pdbx_seq_one_letter_code
_entity_poly.pdbx_strand_id
1 'polypeptide(L)'
;ISGLRRRGYTPESLKSFVKAAGVAKRENVIEMSLLEFCVREDLNKKCNRMMVVQNPIKITLTNLEEGYEEMLVVENNPEDPSAGSREMVFTKTVFIEREDFSDNPPKKFFRLSPGNEVRLKGAYIIKANKVIYNEEGLVDEVECTYDPKSKSGSGSEESKRKVKGTLHWVSSTKNIHITIREYDRLFEHPSPGQFPPEEFYKILNPNSMSVSTARAELEMSRAKIGESFQFQRKGYYIMDKASSTKNMIFNKTVSLRDNWKKQAKQKKF
;
A
#
# COMPACT_ATOMS: atom_id res chain seq x y z
N ILE A 1 -13.45 2.58 -21.55
CA ILE A 1 -12.43 1.49 -21.64
C ILE A 1 -11.01 2.07 -21.47
N SER A 2 -10.63 3.16 -22.18
CA SER A 2 -9.28 3.73 -22.10
C SER A 2 -8.89 4.15 -20.67
N GLY A 3 -9.80 4.75 -19.91
CA GLY A 3 -9.57 5.11 -18.52
C GLY A 3 -9.38 3.89 -17.61
N LEU A 4 -10.18 2.83 -17.79
CA LEU A 4 -10.05 1.58 -17.04
C LEU A 4 -8.68 0.93 -17.31
N ARG A 5 -8.27 0.85 -18.59
CA ARG A 5 -6.96 0.32 -18.98
C ARG A 5 -5.83 1.13 -18.36
N ARG A 6 -5.89 2.46 -18.39
CA ARG A 6 -4.89 3.34 -17.78
C ARG A 6 -4.80 3.18 -16.26
N ARG A 7 -5.92 2.83 -15.61
CA ARG A 7 -5.99 2.52 -14.18
C ARG A 7 -5.59 1.09 -13.83
N GLY A 8 -5.22 0.24 -14.81
CA GLY A 8 -4.74 -1.11 -14.56
C GLY A 8 -5.84 -2.17 -14.46
N TYR A 9 -7.04 -1.90 -14.96
CA TYR A 9 -8.08 -2.92 -15.09
C TYR A 9 -7.71 -3.85 -16.25
N THR A 10 -7.56 -5.13 -15.98
CA THR A 10 -7.14 -6.14 -16.96
C THR A 10 -8.32 -6.63 -17.81
N PRO A 11 -8.08 -7.08 -19.05
CA PRO A 11 -9.12 -7.72 -19.87
C PRO A 11 -9.77 -8.92 -19.16
N GLU A 12 -8.98 -9.71 -18.44
CA GLU A 12 -9.43 -10.90 -17.71
C GLU A 12 -10.38 -10.52 -16.56
N SER A 13 -10.05 -9.48 -15.82
CA SER A 13 -10.93 -8.98 -14.74
C SER A 13 -12.26 -8.46 -15.28
N LEU A 14 -12.24 -7.75 -16.42
CA LEU A 14 -13.46 -7.29 -17.09
C LEU A 14 -14.31 -8.44 -17.61
N LYS A 15 -13.71 -9.47 -18.20
CA LYS A 15 -14.43 -10.70 -18.63
C LYS A 15 -15.05 -11.41 -17.43
N SER A 16 -14.32 -11.55 -16.35
CA SER A 16 -14.83 -12.15 -15.10
C SER A 16 -15.99 -11.36 -14.51
N PHE A 17 -15.91 -10.03 -14.55
CA PHE A 17 -16.99 -9.16 -14.13
C PHE A 17 -18.25 -9.34 -14.99
N VAL A 18 -18.12 -9.30 -16.32
CA VAL A 18 -19.27 -9.50 -17.23
C VAL A 18 -19.92 -10.87 -17.02
N LYS A 19 -19.10 -11.92 -16.82
CA LYS A 19 -19.59 -13.27 -16.52
C LYS A 19 -20.34 -13.32 -15.17
N ALA A 20 -19.83 -12.66 -14.15
CA ALA A 20 -20.46 -12.62 -12.82
C ALA A 20 -21.73 -11.76 -12.80
N ALA A 21 -21.77 -10.67 -13.57
CA ALA A 21 -22.93 -9.81 -13.72
C ALA A 21 -24.06 -10.50 -14.47
N GLY A 22 -23.72 -11.40 -15.39
CA GLY A 22 -24.68 -12.10 -16.24
C GLY A 22 -25.30 -11.22 -17.33
N VAL A 23 -26.20 -11.81 -18.11
CA VAL A 23 -26.98 -11.13 -19.15
C VAL A 23 -28.43 -11.02 -18.68
N ALA A 24 -28.96 -9.81 -18.63
CA ALA A 24 -30.33 -9.54 -18.26
C ALA A 24 -31.08 -8.84 -19.41
N LYS A 25 -32.38 -9.15 -19.58
CA LYS A 25 -33.23 -8.45 -20.54
C LYS A 25 -33.64 -7.04 -20.10
N ARG A 26 -33.52 -6.74 -18.80
CA ARG A 26 -33.85 -5.44 -18.21
C ARG A 26 -32.58 -4.70 -17.81
N GLU A 27 -32.63 -3.40 -17.81
CA GLU A 27 -31.56 -2.58 -17.25
C GLU A 27 -31.36 -2.87 -15.77
N ASN A 28 -30.12 -3.18 -15.40
CA ASN A 28 -29.72 -3.46 -14.03
C ASN A 28 -28.61 -2.51 -13.61
N VAL A 29 -28.67 -2.06 -12.37
CA VAL A 29 -27.58 -1.34 -11.72
C VAL A 29 -26.70 -2.37 -11.01
N ILE A 30 -25.45 -2.46 -11.42
CA ILE A 30 -24.47 -3.36 -10.82
C ILE A 30 -23.51 -2.53 -9.97
N GLU A 31 -23.31 -2.96 -8.72
CA GLU A 31 -22.41 -2.27 -7.81
C GLU A 31 -20.95 -2.34 -8.32
N MET A 32 -20.25 -1.22 -8.27
CA MET A 32 -18.82 -1.11 -8.62
C MET A 32 -17.95 -2.05 -7.79
N SER A 33 -18.36 -2.40 -6.58
CA SER A 33 -17.68 -3.35 -5.69
C SER A 33 -17.48 -4.74 -6.33
N LEU A 34 -18.41 -5.20 -7.18
CA LEU A 34 -18.25 -6.46 -7.92
C LEU A 34 -17.14 -6.38 -8.96
N LEU A 35 -17.07 -5.26 -9.70
CA LEU A 35 -15.98 -5.03 -10.65
C LEU A 35 -14.62 -4.95 -9.93
N GLU A 36 -14.55 -4.20 -8.84
CA GLU A 36 -13.34 -4.09 -8.03
C GLU A 36 -12.93 -5.42 -7.42
N PHE A 37 -13.88 -6.27 -7.05
CA PHE A 37 -13.61 -7.64 -6.59
C PHE A 37 -12.94 -8.47 -7.70
N CYS A 38 -13.49 -8.49 -8.90
CA CYS A 38 -12.91 -9.23 -10.04
C CYS A 38 -11.50 -8.75 -10.37
N VAL A 39 -11.24 -7.44 -10.26
CA VAL A 39 -9.92 -6.86 -10.47
C VAL A 39 -8.94 -7.30 -9.39
N ARG A 40 -9.36 -7.29 -8.11
CA ARG A 40 -8.51 -7.77 -7.00
C ARG A 40 -8.13 -9.24 -7.16
N GLU A 41 -9.08 -10.10 -7.51
CA GLU A 41 -8.85 -11.54 -7.71
C GLU A 41 -7.82 -11.81 -8.83
N ASP A 42 -7.90 -11.07 -9.93
CA ASP A 42 -6.95 -11.22 -11.03
C ASP A 42 -5.56 -10.70 -10.66
N LEU A 43 -5.49 -9.49 -10.10
CA LEU A 43 -4.22 -8.85 -9.75
C LEU A 43 -3.50 -9.55 -8.57
N ASN A 44 -4.23 -10.16 -7.64
CA ASN A 44 -3.62 -10.90 -6.52
C ASN A 44 -2.73 -12.05 -6.99
N LYS A 45 -3.12 -12.68 -8.09
CA LYS A 45 -2.36 -13.81 -8.67
C LYS A 45 -1.16 -13.36 -9.48
N LYS A 46 -1.23 -12.18 -10.10
CA LYS A 46 -0.26 -11.73 -11.12
C LYS A 46 0.76 -10.73 -10.60
N CYS A 47 0.42 -9.93 -9.58
CA CYS A 47 1.23 -8.79 -9.20
C CYS A 47 2.30 -9.16 -8.19
N ASN A 48 3.52 -8.69 -8.44
CA ASN A 48 4.57 -8.65 -7.44
C ASN A 48 4.18 -7.68 -6.30
N ARG A 49 4.54 -8.06 -5.07
CA ARG A 49 4.22 -7.31 -3.85
C ARG A 49 5.41 -6.45 -3.44
N MET A 50 5.27 -5.14 -3.57
CA MET A 50 6.31 -4.15 -3.30
C MET A 50 6.06 -3.39 -2.01
N MET A 51 7.12 -2.97 -1.34
CA MET A 51 7.03 -2.12 -0.15
C MET A 51 7.11 -0.65 -0.55
N VAL A 52 6.05 0.08 -0.23
CA VAL A 52 5.91 1.51 -0.52
C VAL A 52 5.32 2.21 0.69
N VAL A 53 5.96 3.26 1.15
CA VAL A 53 5.55 4.08 2.30
C VAL A 53 5.12 5.46 1.80
N GLN A 54 3.84 5.80 1.99
CA GLN A 54 3.24 7.05 1.51
C GLN A 54 3.43 8.21 2.49
N ASN A 55 3.20 7.97 3.76
CA ASN A 55 3.36 8.97 4.81
C ASN A 55 4.44 8.51 5.80
N PRO A 56 5.73 8.77 5.49
CA PRO A 56 6.82 8.18 6.23
C PRO A 56 6.98 8.77 7.63
N ILE A 57 7.33 7.89 8.58
CA ILE A 57 7.97 8.23 9.85
C ILE A 57 9.30 7.47 9.93
N LYS A 58 10.33 8.14 10.43
CA LYS A 58 11.67 7.58 10.53
C LYS A 58 11.78 6.68 11.76
N ILE A 59 12.37 5.51 11.57
CA ILE A 59 12.73 4.56 12.63
C ILE A 59 14.25 4.42 12.62
N THR A 60 14.89 4.64 13.75
CA THR A 60 16.33 4.44 13.93
C THR A 60 16.59 3.27 14.87
N LEU A 61 17.36 2.29 14.39
CA LEU A 61 17.75 1.10 15.14
C LEU A 61 19.04 1.39 15.92
N THR A 62 18.90 1.71 17.20
CA THR A 62 20.00 2.23 18.05
C THR A 62 21.10 1.20 18.32
N ASN A 63 20.80 -0.08 18.18
CA ASN A 63 21.76 -1.17 18.36
C ASN A 63 22.38 -1.66 17.04
N LEU A 64 22.30 -0.86 15.96
CA LEU A 64 23.05 -1.05 14.73
C LEU A 64 24.11 0.06 14.58
N GLU A 65 25.25 -0.29 14.02
CA GLU A 65 26.33 0.63 13.72
C GLU A 65 25.94 1.59 12.58
N GLU A 66 26.58 2.74 12.53
CA GLU A 66 26.40 3.69 11.42
C GLU A 66 26.91 3.08 10.12
N GLY A 67 26.16 3.27 9.02
CA GLY A 67 26.49 2.69 7.74
C GLY A 67 26.13 1.20 7.59
N TYR A 68 25.45 0.58 8.57
CA TYR A 68 25.02 -0.82 8.45
C TYR A 68 24.09 -1.02 7.26
N GLU A 69 24.44 -1.98 6.42
CA GLU A 69 23.63 -2.46 5.28
C GLU A 69 23.62 -3.99 5.25
N GLU A 70 22.46 -4.57 5.10
CA GLU A 70 22.28 -6.02 4.95
C GLU A 70 21.28 -6.30 3.82
N MET A 71 21.61 -7.27 2.98
CA MET A 71 20.71 -7.75 1.93
C MET A 71 19.75 -8.80 2.48
N LEU A 72 18.44 -8.50 2.43
CA LEU A 72 17.39 -9.43 2.83
C LEU A 72 16.66 -9.93 1.59
N VAL A 73 16.36 -11.24 1.56
CA VAL A 73 15.59 -11.85 0.48
C VAL A 73 14.12 -11.85 0.84
N VAL A 74 13.29 -11.30 -0.06
CA VAL A 74 11.84 -11.16 0.11
C VAL A 74 11.11 -11.76 -1.09
N GLU A 75 10.10 -12.58 -0.85
CA GLU A 75 9.27 -13.16 -1.90
C GLU A 75 8.52 -12.08 -2.70
N ASN A 76 8.50 -12.25 -4.03
CA ASN A 76 7.79 -11.34 -4.92
C ASN A 76 6.28 -11.51 -4.83
N ASN A 77 5.79 -12.75 -4.85
CA ASN A 77 4.37 -13.05 -4.69
C ASN A 77 4.18 -14.41 -3.98
N PRO A 78 3.67 -14.46 -2.75
CA PRO A 78 3.45 -15.73 -2.05
C PRO A 78 2.32 -16.59 -2.64
N GLU A 79 1.46 -16.04 -3.54
CA GLU A 79 0.46 -16.81 -4.29
C GLU A 79 1.03 -17.46 -5.56
N ASP A 80 2.23 -17.03 -5.98
CA ASP A 80 2.91 -17.54 -7.16
C ASP A 80 4.41 -17.78 -6.87
N PRO A 81 4.77 -19.00 -6.48
CA PRO A 81 6.17 -19.35 -6.24
C PRO A 81 7.10 -19.11 -7.44
N SER A 82 6.55 -19.13 -8.67
CA SER A 82 7.34 -18.89 -9.90
C SER A 82 7.76 -17.41 -10.05
N ALA A 83 7.12 -16.50 -9.33
CA ALA A 83 7.51 -15.08 -9.27
C ALA A 83 8.89 -14.87 -8.62
N GLY A 84 9.40 -15.86 -7.89
CA GLY A 84 10.71 -15.83 -7.27
C GLY A 84 10.80 -14.85 -6.10
N SER A 85 11.98 -14.30 -5.89
CA SER A 85 12.29 -13.38 -4.80
C SER A 85 13.17 -12.24 -5.29
N ARG A 86 13.30 -11.21 -4.45
CA ARG A 86 14.19 -10.06 -4.69
C ARG A 86 14.95 -9.70 -3.42
N GLU A 87 15.98 -8.91 -3.61
CA GLU A 87 16.80 -8.39 -2.53
C GLU A 87 16.29 -7.00 -2.08
N MET A 88 16.23 -6.80 -0.77
CA MET A 88 15.95 -5.51 -0.13
C MET A 88 17.08 -5.15 0.81
N VAL A 89 17.52 -3.90 0.75
CA VAL A 89 18.57 -3.40 1.64
C VAL A 89 17.98 -2.98 2.98
N PHE A 90 18.37 -3.65 4.05
CA PHE A 90 18.04 -3.28 5.42
C PHE A 90 19.15 -2.42 5.99
N THR A 91 18.80 -1.30 6.59
CA THR A 91 19.73 -0.27 7.07
C THR A 91 19.41 0.12 8.51
N LYS A 92 20.35 0.80 9.18
CA LYS A 92 20.15 1.35 10.53
C LYS A 92 18.88 2.20 10.62
N THR A 93 18.56 2.94 9.58
CA THR A 93 17.37 3.78 9.52
C THR A 93 16.43 3.29 8.43
N VAL A 94 15.14 3.18 8.77
CA VAL A 94 14.07 2.79 7.84
C VAL A 94 12.88 3.72 7.98
N PHE A 95 12.02 3.75 6.97
CA PHE A 95 10.71 4.40 7.03
C PHE A 95 9.61 3.38 7.14
N ILE A 96 8.63 3.66 7.99
CA ILE A 96 7.33 2.98 8.06
C ILE A 96 6.21 3.99 7.81
N GLU A 97 4.96 3.54 7.64
CA GLU A 97 3.82 4.44 7.60
C GLU A 97 3.62 5.13 8.95
N ARG A 98 3.36 6.43 8.93
CA ARG A 98 3.06 7.20 10.15
C ARG A 98 1.86 6.63 10.90
N GLU A 99 0.85 6.14 10.20
CA GLU A 99 -0.32 5.48 10.78
C GLU A 99 -0.01 4.15 11.48
N ASP A 100 1.18 3.59 11.26
CA ASP A 100 1.66 2.37 11.92
C ASP A 100 2.38 2.65 13.25
N PHE A 101 2.47 3.91 13.66
CA PHE A 101 2.98 4.30 14.97
C PHE A 101 1.96 5.14 15.74
N SER A 102 1.90 4.94 17.05
CA SER A 102 1.18 5.81 17.99
C SER A 102 1.91 5.83 19.33
N ASP A 103 2.16 7.02 19.84
CA ASP A 103 2.71 7.24 21.18
C ASP A 103 1.66 7.11 22.28
N ASN A 104 0.38 7.31 21.93
CA ASN A 104 -0.79 7.08 22.80
C ASN A 104 -1.79 6.14 22.12
N PRO A 105 -1.50 4.82 22.05
CA PRO A 105 -2.26 3.89 21.26
C PRO A 105 -3.66 3.63 21.83
N PRO A 106 -4.70 3.63 21.00
CA PRO A 106 -6.03 3.22 21.41
C PRO A 106 -6.07 1.72 21.75
N LYS A 107 -7.10 1.28 22.48
CA LYS A 107 -7.33 -0.15 22.76
C LYS A 107 -7.31 -0.94 21.43
N LYS A 108 -6.62 -2.09 21.42
CA LYS A 108 -6.45 -2.97 20.24
C LYS A 108 -5.62 -2.36 19.09
N PHE A 109 -4.71 -1.46 19.40
CA PHE A 109 -3.72 -1.01 18.43
C PHE A 109 -2.60 -2.06 18.32
N PHE A 110 -2.57 -2.79 17.22
CA PHE A 110 -1.62 -3.87 16.96
C PHE A 110 -0.49 -3.43 16.01
N ARG A 111 0.04 -2.23 16.24
CA ARG A 111 1.13 -1.61 15.50
C ARG A 111 2.19 -1.11 16.47
N LEU A 112 3.19 -0.39 15.99
CA LEU A 112 4.29 0.08 16.80
C LEU A 112 3.85 1.17 17.80
N SER A 113 4.22 1.00 19.05
CA SER A 113 4.03 2.00 20.12
C SER A 113 5.10 1.83 21.19
N PRO A 114 5.33 2.83 22.05
CA PRO A 114 6.36 2.75 23.08
C PRO A 114 6.29 1.46 23.90
N GLY A 115 7.42 0.77 24.02
CA GLY A 115 7.54 -0.49 24.76
C GLY A 115 7.03 -1.74 24.01
N ASN A 116 6.30 -1.59 22.91
CA ASN A 116 5.76 -2.71 22.12
C ASN A 116 6.68 -3.15 20.99
N GLU A 117 6.49 -4.39 20.58
CA GLU A 117 7.22 -5.03 19.50
C GLU A 117 6.35 -5.23 18.28
N VAL A 118 6.97 -5.07 17.10
CA VAL A 118 6.38 -5.43 15.81
C VAL A 118 7.45 -6.07 14.92
N ARG A 119 7.02 -6.81 13.90
CA ARG A 119 7.91 -7.34 12.88
C ARG A 119 7.94 -6.40 11.67
N LEU A 120 9.12 -6.04 11.25
CA LEU A 120 9.34 -5.51 9.91
C LEU A 120 9.27 -6.67 8.91
N LYS A 121 8.39 -6.57 7.93
CA LYS A 121 8.08 -7.66 6.99
C LYS A 121 9.33 -8.14 6.25
N GLY A 122 9.61 -9.44 6.29
CA GLY A 122 10.79 -10.02 5.68
C GLY A 122 12.12 -9.68 6.39
N ALA A 123 12.07 -8.97 7.53
CA ALA A 123 13.24 -8.54 8.29
C ALA A 123 13.17 -9.02 9.74
N TYR A 124 13.25 -8.12 10.67
CA TYR A 124 13.44 -8.39 12.10
C TYR A 124 12.26 -7.93 12.94
N ILE A 125 12.21 -8.39 14.18
CA ILE A 125 11.35 -7.79 15.21
C ILE A 125 12.07 -6.57 15.76
N ILE A 126 11.33 -5.47 15.89
CA ILE A 126 11.80 -4.21 16.49
C ILE A 126 10.93 -3.84 17.68
N LYS A 127 11.52 -3.12 18.64
CA LYS A 127 10.85 -2.58 19.82
C LYS A 127 11.07 -1.09 19.90
N ALA A 128 9.99 -0.30 20.06
CA ALA A 128 10.09 1.13 20.24
C ALA A 128 10.53 1.47 21.67
N ASN A 129 11.61 2.25 21.81
CA ASN A 129 12.19 2.61 23.08
C ASN A 129 11.97 4.10 23.41
N LYS A 130 12.12 4.99 22.41
CA LYS A 130 12.03 6.44 22.62
C LYS A 130 11.39 7.12 21.42
N VAL A 131 10.61 8.14 21.69
CA VAL A 131 9.97 8.99 20.66
C VAL A 131 10.66 10.33 20.63
N ILE A 132 10.97 10.82 19.45
CA ILE A 132 11.55 12.14 19.22
C ILE A 132 10.51 12.98 18.51
N TYR A 133 10.26 14.18 19.04
CA TYR A 133 9.30 15.13 18.52
C TYR A 133 10.01 16.29 17.85
N ASN A 134 9.42 16.84 16.81
CA ASN A 134 9.84 18.08 16.18
C ASN A 134 9.41 19.30 17.02
N GLU A 135 9.78 20.50 16.56
CA GLU A 135 9.43 21.77 17.23
C GLU A 135 7.91 22.01 17.33
N GLU A 136 7.12 21.41 16.46
CA GLU A 136 5.65 21.49 16.46
C GLU A 136 4.99 20.46 17.40
N GLY A 137 5.76 19.64 18.08
CA GLY A 137 5.27 18.57 18.96
C GLY A 137 4.75 17.35 18.21
N LEU A 138 5.03 17.23 16.90
CA LEU A 138 4.69 16.05 16.11
C LEU A 138 5.82 15.03 16.17
N VAL A 139 5.47 13.75 16.16
CA VAL A 139 6.46 12.67 16.14
C VAL A 139 7.28 12.75 14.85
N ASP A 140 8.58 12.94 14.98
CA ASP A 140 9.55 13.04 13.87
C ASP A 140 10.26 11.70 13.66
N GLU A 141 10.74 11.09 14.74
CA GLU A 141 11.51 9.86 14.71
C GLU A 141 11.18 8.96 15.90
N VAL A 142 11.32 7.65 15.73
CA VAL A 142 11.22 6.67 16.82
C VAL A 142 12.52 5.88 16.90
N GLU A 143 13.18 5.95 18.03
CA GLU A 143 14.33 5.11 18.34
C GLU A 143 13.86 3.73 18.78
N CYS A 144 14.33 2.71 18.08
CA CYS A 144 14.01 1.31 18.32
C CYS A 144 15.27 0.48 18.53
N THR A 145 15.11 -0.69 19.13
CA THR A 145 16.09 -1.77 19.05
C THR A 145 15.53 -2.90 18.18
N TYR A 146 16.40 -3.57 17.42
CA TYR A 146 16.04 -4.79 16.71
C TYR A 146 16.57 -6.01 17.43
N ASP A 147 15.90 -7.16 17.27
CA ASP A 147 16.33 -8.45 17.77
C ASP A 147 17.07 -9.20 16.64
N PRO A 148 18.42 -9.30 16.69
CA PRO A 148 19.20 -9.93 15.62
C PRO A 148 18.89 -11.41 15.40
N LYS A 149 18.36 -12.11 16.42
CA LYS A 149 17.97 -13.52 16.33
C LYS A 149 16.61 -13.71 15.64
N SER A 150 15.83 -12.65 15.50
CA SER A 150 14.47 -12.68 14.96
C SER A 150 14.37 -12.60 13.44
N LYS A 151 15.49 -12.71 12.69
CA LYS A 151 15.54 -12.62 11.23
C LYS A 151 14.52 -13.54 10.57
N SER A 152 13.62 -12.98 9.77
CA SER A 152 12.59 -13.75 9.05
C SER A 152 13.23 -14.78 8.14
N GLY A 153 12.75 -16.04 8.21
CA GLY A 153 13.26 -17.14 7.38
C GLY A 153 14.56 -17.80 7.89
N SER A 154 15.16 -17.34 8.99
CA SER A 154 16.39 -17.96 9.55
C SER A 154 16.18 -19.34 10.19
N GLY A 155 14.94 -19.69 10.51
CA GLY A 155 14.59 -20.94 11.20
C GLY A 155 14.83 -20.94 12.70
N SER A 156 15.38 -19.85 13.28
CA SER A 156 15.57 -19.69 14.74
C SER A 156 14.22 -19.67 15.50
N GLU A 157 14.24 -19.94 16.78
CA GLU A 157 13.04 -19.86 17.62
C GLU A 157 12.52 -18.42 17.69
N GLU A 158 13.40 -17.44 17.77
CA GLU A 158 13.05 -16.02 17.78
C GLU A 158 12.46 -15.58 16.43
N SER A 159 12.89 -16.17 15.30
CA SER A 159 12.31 -15.90 13.99
C SER A 159 10.85 -16.33 13.88
N LYS A 160 10.48 -17.40 14.62
CA LYS A 160 9.12 -17.94 14.69
C LYS A 160 8.26 -17.25 15.75
N ARG A 161 8.86 -16.44 16.62
CA ARG A 161 8.17 -15.71 17.68
C ARG A 161 7.06 -14.83 17.09
N LYS A 162 5.84 -15.02 17.59
CA LYS A 162 4.67 -14.26 17.13
C LYS A 162 4.62 -12.91 17.81
N VAL A 163 4.54 -11.86 17.01
CA VAL A 163 4.23 -10.50 17.41
C VAL A 163 2.91 -10.08 16.77
N LYS A 164 2.17 -9.17 17.42
CA LYS A 164 0.82 -8.81 16.97
C LYS A 164 0.78 -7.99 15.67
N GLY A 165 1.86 -7.30 15.32
CA GLY A 165 1.93 -6.43 14.16
C GLY A 165 3.05 -6.82 13.20
N THR A 166 2.77 -6.78 11.89
CA THR A 166 3.79 -6.84 10.83
C THR A 166 3.64 -5.60 9.95
N LEU A 167 4.71 -4.82 9.85
CA LEU A 167 4.74 -3.56 9.14
C LEU A 167 5.55 -3.70 7.85
N HIS A 168 5.12 -3.02 6.79
CA HIS A 168 5.96 -2.80 5.63
C HIS A 168 6.86 -1.59 5.88
N TRP A 169 7.99 -1.56 5.22
CA TRP A 169 9.05 -0.59 5.45
C TRP A 169 9.89 -0.39 4.20
N VAL A 170 10.66 0.68 4.15
CA VAL A 170 11.72 0.90 3.17
C VAL A 170 12.95 1.45 3.85
N SER A 171 14.14 1.14 3.32
CA SER A 171 15.39 1.77 3.79
C SER A 171 15.31 3.29 3.64
N SER A 172 15.80 4.04 4.60
CA SER A 172 15.84 5.51 4.50
C SER A 172 16.86 6.03 3.49
N THR A 173 17.90 5.24 3.20
CA THR A 173 19.01 5.60 2.29
C THR A 173 18.91 4.93 0.93
N LYS A 174 18.30 3.73 0.85
CA LYS A 174 18.18 2.91 -0.37
C LYS A 174 16.70 2.80 -0.79
N ASN A 175 16.13 3.93 -1.16
CA ASN A 175 14.74 4.03 -1.64
C ASN A 175 14.68 5.00 -2.83
N ILE A 176 13.56 5.00 -3.53
CA ILE A 176 13.26 5.96 -4.58
C ILE A 176 11.99 6.74 -4.23
N HIS A 177 11.90 7.96 -4.74
CA HIS A 177 10.67 8.77 -4.68
C HIS A 177 9.79 8.43 -5.86
N ILE A 178 8.50 8.23 -5.59
CA ILE A 178 7.49 8.02 -6.61
C ILE A 178 6.28 8.92 -6.36
N THR A 179 5.52 9.19 -7.42
CA THR A 179 4.24 9.89 -7.34
C THR A 179 3.11 8.88 -7.38
N ILE A 180 2.15 9.01 -6.46
CA ILE A 180 0.95 8.19 -6.38
C ILE A 180 -0.26 9.04 -6.74
N ARG A 181 -1.12 8.51 -7.61
CA ARG A 181 -2.45 9.03 -7.88
C ARG A 181 -3.50 8.06 -7.38
N GLU A 182 -4.32 8.53 -6.48
CA GLU A 182 -5.45 7.78 -5.97
C GLU A 182 -6.74 8.37 -6.52
N TYR A 183 -7.71 7.50 -6.78
CA TYR A 183 -8.98 7.87 -7.39
C TYR A 183 -10.13 7.43 -6.50
N ASP A 184 -11.05 8.35 -6.25
CA ASP A 184 -12.34 8.10 -5.62
C ASP A 184 -13.46 8.16 -6.68
N ARG A 185 -14.70 8.07 -6.27
CA ARG A 185 -15.86 8.22 -7.15
C ARG A 185 -15.87 9.62 -7.77
N LEU A 186 -16.19 9.68 -9.07
CA LEU A 186 -16.25 10.95 -9.80
C LEU A 186 -17.41 11.83 -9.30
N PHE A 187 -18.50 11.20 -8.88
CA PHE A 187 -19.68 11.86 -8.38
C PHE A 187 -19.90 11.56 -6.91
N GLU A 188 -20.39 12.56 -6.16
CA GLU A 188 -20.79 12.39 -4.75
C GLU A 188 -22.12 11.66 -4.64
N HIS A 189 -23.01 11.80 -5.65
CA HIS A 189 -24.31 11.15 -5.67
C HIS A 189 -24.20 9.68 -6.14
N PRO A 190 -24.87 8.72 -5.47
CA PRO A 190 -24.77 7.30 -5.81
C PRO A 190 -25.40 6.94 -7.16
N SER A 191 -26.34 7.75 -7.66
CA SER A 191 -27.05 7.55 -8.92
C SER A 191 -26.97 8.77 -9.82
N PRO A 192 -25.81 9.09 -10.39
CA PRO A 192 -25.61 10.30 -11.19
C PRO A 192 -26.49 10.35 -12.44
N GLY A 193 -26.90 9.20 -13.01
CA GLY A 193 -27.81 9.15 -14.15
C GLY A 193 -29.22 9.68 -13.92
N GLN A 194 -29.58 10.04 -12.67
CA GLN A 194 -30.83 10.73 -12.36
C GLN A 194 -30.77 12.24 -12.63
N PHE A 195 -29.59 12.76 -12.89
CA PHE A 195 -29.36 14.16 -13.21
C PHE A 195 -29.15 14.34 -14.74
N PRO A 196 -29.64 15.44 -15.34
CA PRO A 196 -29.30 15.75 -16.72
C PRO A 196 -27.80 16.04 -16.87
N PRO A 197 -27.18 15.69 -18.00
CA PRO A 197 -25.73 15.83 -18.19
C PRO A 197 -25.19 17.23 -17.90
N GLU A 198 -25.97 18.28 -18.21
CA GLU A 198 -25.63 19.67 -17.96
C GLU A 198 -25.56 20.04 -16.47
N GLU A 199 -26.06 19.18 -15.59
CA GLU A 199 -26.01 19.38 -14.13
C GLU A 199 -24.93 18.53 -13.44
N PHE A 200 -24.23 17.67 -14.16
CA PHE A 200 -23.21 16.79 -13.57
C PHE A 200 -22.13 17.55 -12.79
N TYR A 201 -21.81 18.79 -13.18
CA TYR A 201 -20.85 19.61 -12.44
C TYR A 201 -21.28 19.92 -11.00
N LYS A 202 -22.60 19.91 -10.70
CA LYS A 202 -23.15 20.15 -9.34
C LYS A 202 -22.90 18.99 -8.37
N ILE A 203 -22.69 17.80 -8.91
CA ILE A 203 -22.51 16.54 -8.15
C ILE A 203 -21.12 15.95 -8.31
N LEU A 204 -20.18 16.68 -8.92
CA LEU A 204 -18.80 16.26 -9.01
C LEU A 204 -18.15 16.18 -7.63
N ASN A 205 -17.44 15.11 -7.36
CA ASN A 205 -16.59 14.97 -6.18
C ASN A 205 -15.28 15.76 -6.41
N PRO A 206 -15.05 16.88 -5.71
CA PRO A 206 -13.85 17.69 -5.85
C PRO A 206 -12.59 16.92 -5.44
N ASN A 207 -12.74 15.87 -4.63
CA ASN A 207 -11.66 14.99 -4.16
C ASN A 207 -11.60 13.67 -4.94
N SER A 208 -12.17 13.62 -6.16
CA SER A 208 -12.19 12.40 -7.00
C SER A 208 -10.79 11.91 -7.39
N MET A 209 -9.78 12.77 -7.31
CA MET A 209 -8.37 12.43 -7.53
C MET A 209 -7.49 13.14 -6.49
N SER A 210 -6.60 12.39 -5.85
CA SER A 210 -5.54 12.95 -5.02
C SER A 210 -4.17 12.54 -5.55
N VAL A 211 -3.18 13.40 -5.34
CA VAL A 211 -1.80 13.16 -5.74
C VAL A 211 -0.92 13.30 -4.50
N SER A 212 -0.08 12.32 -4.27
CA SER A 212 0.89 12.32 -3.17
C SER A 212 2.24 11.78 -3.61
N THR A 213 3.27 12.00 -2.81
CA THR A 213 4.57 11.37 -2.97
C THR A 213 4.69 10.19 -2.01
N ALA A 214 5.53 9.22 -2.39
CA ALA A 214 5.84 8.07 -1.55
C ALA A 214 7.31 7.67 -1.69
N ARG A 215 7.77 6.89 -0.72
CA ARG A 215 9.06 6.21 -0.75
C ARG A 215 8.86 4.75 -1.11
N ALA A 216 9.50 4.28 -2.17
CA ALA A 216 9.42 2.90 -2.63
C ALA A 216 10.77 2.21 -2.48
N GLU A 217 10.76 0.91 -2.27
CA GLU A 217 11.97 0.10 -2.29
C GLU A 217 12.72 0.24 -3.62
N LEU A 218 14.03 0.05 -3.60
CA LEU A 218 14.91 0.34 -4.72
C LEU A 218 14.58 -0.46 -5.99
N GLU A 219 14.07 -1.69 -5.85
CA GLU A 219 13.68 -2.55 -6.97
C GLU A 219 12.61 -1.89 -7.87
N MET A 220 11.76 -1.02 -7.30
CA MET A 220 10.78 -0.27 -8.07
C MET A 220 11.38 0.64 -9.15
N SER A 221 12.69 0.95 -9.08
CA SER A 221 13.39 1.70 -10.15
C SER A 221 13.41 0.98 -11.50
N ARG A 222 13.20 -0.35 -11.50
CA ARG A 222 13.14 -1.20 -12.69
C ARG A 222 11.74 -1.37 -13.26
N ALA A 223 10.73 -0.80 -12.62
CA ALA A 223 9.33 -0.91 -13.06
C ALA A 223 9.15 -0.35 -14.48
N LYS A 224 8.28 -1.01 -15.25
CA LYS A 224 7.98 -0.63 -16.62
C LYS A 224 6.60 0.02 -16.72
N ILE A 225 6.44 0.92 -17.70
CA ILE A 225 5.13 1.52 -18.00
C ILE A 225 4.10 0.43 -18.27
N GLY A 226 2.95 0.50 -17.59
CA GLY A 226 1.88 -0.48 -17.70
C GLY A 226 2.05 -1.72 -16.82
N GLU A 227 3.14 -1.82 -16.07
CA GLU A 227 3.35 -2.90 -15.11
C GLU A 227 2.55 -2.62 -13.82
N SER A 228 1.90 -3.67 -13.32
CA SER A 228 1.05 -3.60 -12.12
C SER A 228 1.72 -4.26 -10.93
N PHE A 229 1.56 -3.65 -9.75
CA PHE A 229 2.13 -4.11 -8.48
C PHE A 229 1.09 -4.07 -7.38
N GLN A 230 1.26 -4.92 -6.39
CA GLN A 230 0.59 -4.77 -5.10
C GLN A 230 1.50 -3.98 -4.16
N PHE A 231 1.14 -2.75 -3.81
CA PHE A 231 1.79 -2.06 -2.70
C PHE A 231 1.29 -2.66 -1.39
N GLN A 232 2.21 -3.21 -0.64
CA GLN A 232 1.93 -3.98 0.58
C GLN A 232 0.99 -3.22 1.52
N ARG A 233 -0.13 -3.86 1.88
CA ARG A 233 -1.16 -3.32 2.77
C ARG A 233 -1.95 -2.10 2.23
N LYS A 234 -1.60 -1.56 1.04
CA LYS A 234 -2.22 -0.36 0.45
C LYS A 234 -3.22 -0.69 -0.66
N GLY A 235 -2.84 -1.48 -1.65
CA GLY A 235 -3.67 -1.78 -2.81
C GLY A 235 -2.88 -2.21 -4.02
N TYR A 236 -3.55 -2.22 -5.17
CA TYR A 236 -2.93 -2.49 -6.46
C TYR A 236 -2.75 -1.19 -7.23
N TYR A 237 -1.59 -1.08 -7.89
CA TYR A 237 -1.16 0.12 -8.59
C TYR A 237 -0.53 -0.26 -9.92
N ILE A 238 -0.70 0.59 -10.91
CA ILE A 238 -0.08 0.43 -12.23
C ILE A 238 0.82 1.63 -12.53
N MET A 239 1.99 1.38 -13.13
CA MET A 239 2.85 2.48 -13.58
C MET A 239 2.21 3.20 -14.77
N ASP A 240 1.94 4.50 -14.60
CA ASP A 240 1.26 5.33 -15.60
C ASP A 240 2.16 5.60 -16.81
N LYS A 241 1.54 5.70 -17.99
CA LYS A 241 2.24 6.04 -19.25
C LYS A 241 2.90 7.43 -19.27
N ALA A 242 2.51 8.31 -18.34
CA ALA A 242 3.13 9.62 -18.18
C ALA A 242 4.38 9.59 -17.29
N SER A 243 4.79 8.40 -16.81
CA SER A 243 6.02 8.23 -16.04
C SER A 243 7.25 8.52 -16.89
N SER A 244 8.28 9.00 -16.21
CA SER A 244 9.63 9.18 -16.74
C SER A 244 10.65 8.62 -15.73
N THR A 245 11.91 8.51 -16.12
CA THR A 245 12.99 8.11 -15.22
C THR A 245 13.17 9.04 -14.01
N LYS A 246 12.79 10.32 -14.15
CA LYS A 246 12.87 11.33 -13.07
C LYS A 246 11.60 11.40 -12.23
N ASN A 247 10.48 10.93 -12.74
CA ASN A 247 9.18 10.96 -12.04
C ASN A 247 8.35 9.74 -12.41
N MET A 248 8.44 8.71 -11.58
CA MET A 248 7.65 7.50 -11.73
C MET A 248 6.28 7.72 -11.09
N ILE A 249 5.23 7.55 -11.86
CA ILE A 249 3.85 7.81 -11.46
C ILE A 249 3.08 6.50 -11.41
N PHE A 250 2.43 6.23 -10.30
CA PHE A 250 1.60 5.04 -10.12
C PHE A 250 0.15 5.42 -9.86
N ASN A 251 -0.74 4.87 -10.68
CA ASN A 251 -2.19 5.02 -10.52
C ASN A 251 -2.74 3.90 -9.66
N LYS A 252 -3.50 4.23 -8.63
CA LYS A 252 -4.22 3.23 -7.85
C LYS A 252 -5.31 2.57 -8.69
N THR A 253 -5.23 1.26 -8.82
CA THR A 253 -6.23 0.44 -9.51
C THR A 253 -7.40 0.15 -8.57
N VAL A 254 -7.14 -0.59 -7.48
CA VAL A 254 -8.14 -0.91 -6.45
C VAL A 254 -7.47 -1.07 -5.08
N SER A 255 -8.24 -0.92 -4.02
CA SER A 255 -7.82 -1.20 -2.64
C SER A 255 -7.77 -2.71 -2.39
N LEU A 256 -7.01 -3.16 -1.36
CA LEU A 256 -6.97 -4.57 -0.95
C LEU A 256 -8.30 -5.09 -0.42
N ARG A 257 -9.10 -4.20 0.17
CA ARG A 257 -10.43 -4.53 0.71
C ARG A 257 -11.46 -3.57 0.18
N ASP A 258 -12.71 -4.02 0.10
CA ASP A 258 -13.83 -3.14 -0.20
C ASP A 258 -14.10 -2.22 0.99
N ASN A 259 -13.71 -0.96 0.86
CA ASN A 259 -13.96 0.07 1.86
C ASN A 259 -15.24 0.89 1.58
N TRP A 260 -15.87 0.70 0.41
CA TRP A 260 -17.02 1.49 -0.01
C TRP A 260 -18.19 1.38 0.97
N LYS A 261 -18.54 0.17 1.40
CA LYS A 261 -19.61 -0.05 2.39
C LYS A 261 -19.34 0.61 3.74
N LYS A 262 -18.07 0.77 4.13
CA LYS A 262 -17.70 1.49 5.35
C LYS A 262 -17.79 2.99 5.19
N GLN A 263 -17.35 3.53 4.06
CA GLN A 263 -17.40 4.97 3.77
C GLN A 263 -18.83 5.47 3.57
N ALA A 264 -19.67 4.70 2.88
CA ALA A 264 -21.10 5.01 2.71
C ALA A 264 -21.88 5.04 4.04
N LYS A 265 -21.48 4.21 5.03
CA LYS A 265 -22.07 4.24 6.37
C LYS A 265 -21.61 5.43 7.22
N GLN A 266 -20.43 6.00 6.95
CA GLN A 266 -19.88 7.17 7.65
C GLN A 266 -20.39 8.51 7.07
N LYS A 267 -20.68 8.54 5.77
CA LYS A 267 -21.40 9.64 5.12
C LYS A 267 -22.89 9.36 5.27
N LYS A 268 -23.42 9.54 6.48
CA LYS A 268 -24.88 9.66 6.66
C LYS A 268 -25.32 10.91 5.94
N PHE A 269 -26.00 10.77 4.81
CA PHE A 269 -26.86 11.79 4.25
C PHE A 269 -28.17 11.86 5.04
#